data_87ec015e19cbba9b0b2ea93ce55e9e12
#
_entry.id   87ec015e19cbba9b0b2ea93ce55e9e12
#
_cell.length_a   1.000
_cell.length_b   1.000
_cell.length_c   1.000
_cell.angle_alpha   90.00
_cell.angle_beta   90.00
_cell.angle_gamma   90.00
#
_symmetry.space_group_name_H-M   'P 1'
#
loop_
_entity.id
_entity.type
_entity.pdbx_description
1 polymer ?
#
loop_
_entity_poly.entity_id
_entity_poly.type
_entity_poly.pdbx_seq_one_letter_code
_entity_poly.pdbx_strand_id
1 'polypeptide(L)'
;MKKLLKIILIIFPLFGFCQTWNQLSNFSGDGRHHPITFGNDEYGFVISGSYLDDVYKYDKANDLWVQLQDIPFSGRGYSYGVAVGNKAYIGFGSTSNGQYPVDWWEYDMANDVWNQKSNFPGDGRQHPAMIVVNNKIYMGCGGNGNGNLGDWWEYDVLTDIWIQKSDLIANERHHPFYFGIGDYAYVGFGHGSNPGPGSNST
;
A
#
# COMPACT_ATOMS: atom_id res chain seq x y z
N MET A 1 -50.08 -2.57 52.86
CA MET A 1 -48.96 -3.45 52.40
C MET A 1 -48.12 -2.70 51.37
N LYS A 2 -46.95 -2.17 51.75
CA LYS A 2 -46.05 -1.47 50.81
C LYS A 2 -45.15 -2.50 50.13
N LYS A 3 -45.25 -2.61 48.77
CA LYS A 3 -44.37 -3.46 48.01
C LYS A 3 -43.01 -2.77 47.89
N LEU A 4 -41.98 -3.39 48.43
CA LEU A 4 -40.58 -2.94 48.33
C LEU A 4 -40.04 -3.35 46.93
N LEU A 5 -39.80 -2.39 46.04
CA LEU A 5 -39.17 -2.62 44.72
C LEU A 5 -37.67 -2.82 44.97
N LYS A 6 -37.18 -4.04 44.81
CA LYS A 6 -35.73 -4.31 44.83
C LYS A 6 -35.13 -3.94 43.48
N ILE A 7 -34.41 -2.84 43.39
CA ILE A 7 -33.61 -2.47 42.23
C ILE A 7 -32.29 -3.26 42.32
N ILE A 8 -32.12 -4.22 41.42
CA ILE A 8 -30.83 -4.92 41.23
C ILE A 8 -30.00 -4.06 40.31
N LEU A 9 -29.02 -3.38 40.89
CA LEU A 9 -28.00 -2.65 40.13
C LEU A 9 -26.98 -3.66 39.58
N ILE A 10 -27.07 -4.00 38.29
CA ILE A 10 -26.07 -4.84 37.60
C ILE A 10 -24.90 -3.91 37.23
N ILE A 11 -23.83 -3.95 38.05
CA ILE A 11 -22.58 -3.29 37.72
C ILE A 11 -21.85 -4.19 36.71
N PHE A 12 -21.92 -3.85 35.41
CA PHE A 12 -20.98 -4.42 34.45
C PHE A 12 -19.60 -3.82 34.71
N PRO A 13 -18.58 -4.65 34.96
CA PRO A 13 -17.22 -4.12 34.99
C PRO A 13 -16.89 -3.58 33.60
N LEU A 14 -16.64 -2.29 33.50
CA LEU A 14 -16.02 -1.67 32.35
C LEU A 14 -14.59 -2.21 32.27
N PHE A 15 -14.37 -3.28 31.55
CA PHE A 15 -13.04 -3.69 31.15
C PHE A 15 -12.53 -2.63 30.17
N GLY A 16 -11.80 -1.66 30.69
CA GLY A 16 -10.98 -0.79 29.87
C GLY A 16 -9.92 -1.66 29.20
N PHE A 17 -10.04 -1.92 27.91
CA PHE A 17 -8.96 -2.52 27.14
C PHE A 17 -7.83 -1.48 27.07
N CYS A 18 -6.86 -1.61 27.97
CA CYS A 18 -5.61 -0.89 27.86
C CYS A 18 -4.88 -1.47 26.64
N GLN A 19 -4.82 -0.70 25.56
CA GLN A 19 -3.98 -1.07 24.41
C GLN A 19 -2.52 -0.90 24.84
N THR A 20 -1.77 -1.99 24.82
CA THR A 20 -0.34 -1.98 25.10
C THR A 20 0.43 -2.22 23.81
N TRP A 21 1.56 -1.52 23.66
CA TRP A 21 2.53 -1.81 22.61
C TRP A 21 3.43 -2.96 23.06
N ASN A 22 3.57 -3.97 22.22
CA ASN A 22 4.52 -5.05 22.43
C ASN A 22 5.60 -4.95 21.36
N GLN A 23 6.86 -5.04 21.78
CA GLN A 23 7.96 -5.14 20.85
C GLN A 23 8.01 -6.57 20.31
N LEU A 24 8.07 -6.69 18.98
CA LEU A 24 8.27 -7.93 18.25
C LEU A 24 9.72 -8.07 17.83
N SER A 25 10.06 -9.20 17.19
CA SER A 25 11.39 -9.44 16.64
C SER A 25 11.80 -8.34 15.66
N ASN A 26 13.04 -7.90 15.81
CA ASN A 26 13.60 -6.89 14.91
C ASN A 26 13.66 -7.43 13.47
N PHE A 27 13.47 -6.53 12.51
CA PHE A 27 13.66 -6.83 11.10
C PHE A 27 15.09 -7.34 10.87
N SER A 28 15.22 -8.49 10.17
CA SER A 28 16.50 -9.19 9.99
C SER A 28 17.30 -8.71 8.78
N GLY A 29 16.70 -7.91 7.89
CA GLY A 29 17.38 -7.35 6.72
C GLY A 29 18.04 -5.99 6.99
N ASP A 30 18.65 -5.43 5.96
CA ASP A 30 19.28 -4.11 6.02
C ASP A 30 18.26 -3.00 6.24
N GLY A 31 18.68 -1.94 6.94
CA GLY A 31 17.89 -0.72 7.13
C GLY A 31 17.62 -0.04 5.78
N ARG A 32 16.35 0.33 5.54
CA ARG A 32 15.93 0.87 4.26
C ARG A 32 14.84 1.93 4.38
N HIS A 33 14.73 2.78 3.40
CA HIS A 33 13.63 3.71 3.25
C HIS A 33 12.71 3.29 2.10
N HIS A 34 11.43 3.62 2.21
CA HIS A 34 10.39 3.35 1.21
C HIS A 34 10.34 1.88 0.73
N PRO A 35 10.35 0.89 1.65
CA PRO A 35 10.09 -0.48 1.24
C PRO A 35 8.65 -0.62 0.73
N ILE A 36 8.43 -1.59 -0.14
CA ILE A 36 7.10 -2.04 -0.49
C ILE A 36 6.61 -2.93 0.64
N THR A 37 5.44 -2.65 1.20
CA THR A 37 4.88 -3.41 2.32
C THR A 37 3.42 -3.77 2.05
N PHE A 38 3.06 -4.98 2.38
CA PHE A 38 1.69 -5.49 2.39
C PHE A 38 1.62 -6.71 3.30
N GLY A 39 0.43 -7.28 3.48
CA GLY A 39 0.26 -8.48 4.27
C GLY A 39 -1.12 -9.10 4.11
N ASN A 40 -1.28 -10.25 4.73
CA ASN A 40 -2.55 -10.92 4.95
C ASN A 40 -2.72 -11.20 6.46
N ASP A 41 -3.67 -12.06 6.83
CA ASP A 41 -3.95 -12.34 8.25
C ASP A 41 -2.80 -13.07 8.98
N GLU A 42 -1.90 -13.73 8.23
CA GLU A 42 -0.84 -14.60 8.78
C GLU A 42 0.56 -14.00 8.62
N TYR A 43 0.81 -13.31 7.51
CA TYR A 43 2.14 -12.85 7.11
C TYR A 43 2.18 -11.37 6.75
N GLY A 44 3.28 -10.72 7.14
CA GLY A 44 3.67 -9.41 6.61
C GLY A 44 4.84 -9.55 5.64
N PHE A 45 4.93 -8.66 4.65
CA PHE A 45 6.02 -8.66 3.67
C PHE A 45 6.69 -7.30 3.61
N VAL A 46 8.02 -7.32 3.49
CA VAL A 46 8.87 -6.17 3.24
C VAL A 46 9.72 -6.51 2.03
N ILE A 47 9.58 -5.74 0.96
CA ILE A 47 10.17 -6.01 -0.34
C ILE A 47 10.88 -4.76 -0.82
N SER A 48 12.10 -4.92 -1.37
CA SER A 48 12.81 -3.82 -2.00
C SER A 48 12.96 -2.60 -1.06
N GLY A 49 12.90 -1.39 -1.58
CA GLY A 49 13.24 -0.16 -0.88
C GLY A 49 14.73 0.10 -0.93
N SER A 50 15.15 1.36 -0.92
CA SER A 50 16.55 1.73 -1.11
C SER A 50 17.21 1.05 -2.31
N TYR A 51 16.42 0.67 -3.32
CA TYR A 51 16.83 -0.04 -4.54
C TYR A 51 17.39 -1.46 -4.33
N LEU A 52 17.11 -2.08 -3.18
CA LEU A 52 17.45 -3.48 -2.90
C LEU A 52 16.50 -4.43 -3.63
N ASP A 53 16.94 -5.67 -3.86
CA ASP A 53 16.16 -6.70 -4.59
C ASP A 53 15.52 -7.73 -3.65
N ASP A 54 15.82 -7.68 -2.37
CA ASP A 54 15.47 -8.68 -1.38
C ASP A 54 13.98 -8.67 -0.98
N VAL A 55 13.51 -9.82 -0.55
CA VAL A 55 12.15 -10.07 -0.07
C VAL A 55 12.22 -10.68 1.32
N TYR A 56 11.48 -10.11 2.26
CA TYR A 56 11.33 -10.64 3.61
C TYR A 56 9.88 -10.90 3.94
N LYS A 57 9.65 -12.05 4.56
CA LYS A 57 8.36 -12.45 5.12
C LYS A 57 8.44 -12.47 6.65
N TYR A 58 7.51 -11.83 7.30
CA TYR A 58 7.29 -11.93 8.73
C TYR A 58 6.18 -12.94 9.02
N ASP A 59 6.52 -13.98 9.80
CA ASP A 59 5.58 -14.95 10.32
C ASP A 59 5.06 -14.48 11.68
N LYS A 60 3.80 -14.06 11.72
CA LYS A 60 3.16 -13.54 12.92
C LYS A 60 3.03 -14.58 14.03
N ALA A 61 2.83 -15.86 13.68
CA ALA A 61 2.63 -16.92 14.68
C ALA A 61 3.92 -17.27 15.43
N ASN A 62 5.06 -17.16 14.76
CA ASN A 62 6.38 -17.51 15.30
C ASN A 62 7.23 -16.28 15.66
N ASP A 63 6.74 -15.07 15.41
CA ASP A 63 7.50 -13.82 15.58
C ASP A 63 8.87 -13.89 14.89
N LEU A 64 8.88 -14.26 13.62
CA LEU A 64 10.09 -14.57 12.87
C LEU A 64 10.10 -13.91 11.49
N TRP A 65 11.23 -13.28 11.14
CA TRP A 65 11.53 -12.82 9.79
C TRP A 65 12.29 -13.89 9.02
N VAL A 66 11.86 -14.15 7.78
CA VAL A 66 12.49 -15.08 6.85
C VAL A 66 12.78 -14.36 5.55
N GLN A 67 14.03 -14.41 5.08
CA GLN A 67 14.37 -13.95 3.74
C GLN A 67 13.92 -15.00 2.72
N LEU A 68 13.22 -14.55 1.68
CA LEU A 68 12.75 -15.33 0.54
C LEU A 68 13.68 -15.11 -0.66
N GLN A 69 13.29 -15.63 -1.82
CA GLN A 69 14.00 -15.33 -3.07
C GLN A 69 13.81 -13.86 -3.44
N ASP A 70 14.85 -13.28 -4.03
CA ASP A 70 14.81 -11.90 -4.50
C ASP A 70 13.74 -11.69 -5.57
N ILE A 71 13.29 -10.44 -5.74
CA ILE A 71 12.34 -10.06 -6.78
C ILE A 71 12.91 -10.36 -8.18
N PRO A 72 12.06 -10.76 -9.16
CA PRO A 72 12.50 -11.05 -10.53
C PRO A 72 12.71 -9.79 -11.41
N PHE A 73 12.69 -8.61 -10.82
CA PHE A 73 12.86 -7.33 -11.49
C PHE A 73 13.85 -6.45 -10.72
N SER A 74 14.23 -5.31 -11.27
CA SER A 74 15.19 -4.42 -10.59
C SER A 74 14.64 -3.81 -9.32
N GLY A 75 15.46 -3.74 -8.29
CA GLY A 75 15.17 -3.09 -7.03
C GLY A 75 14.71 -1.64 -7.20
N ARG A 76 13.79 -1.22 -6.34
CA ARG A 76 13.07 0.04 -6.45
C ARG A 76 13.11 0.86 -5.18
N GLY A 77 13.11 2.17 -5.38
CA GLY A 77 12.71 3.13 -4.37
C GLY A 77 11.34 3.72 -4.70
N TYR A 78 10.58 4.14 -3.69
CA TYR A 78 9.33 4.89 -3.86
C TYR A 78 8.25 4.14 -4.66
N SER A 79 8.33 2.83 -4.67
CA SER A 79 7.36 1.88 -5.21
C SER A 79 6.33 1.51 -4.16
N TYR A 80 5.19 1.01 -4.60
CA TYR A 80 4.12 0.58 -3.70
C TYR A 80 3.57 -0.78 -4.12
N GLY A 81 2.93 -1.45 -3.18
CA GLY A 81 2.20 -2.68 -3.39
C GLY A 81 0.92 -2.71 -2.58
N VAL A 82 -0.06 -3.43 -3.08
CA VAL A 82 -1.35 -3.66 -2.41
C VAL A 82 -1.72 -5.13 -2.48
N ALA A 83 -2.37 -5.62 -1.43
CA ALA A 83 -2.86 -6.99 -1.38
C ALA A 83 -4.34 -7.07 -1.79
N VAL A 84 -4.68 -8.10 -2.57
CA VAL A 84 -6.04 -8.51 -2.91
C VAL A 84 -6.15 -10.00 -2.61
N GLY A 85 -6.78 -10.36 -1.50
CA GLY A 85 -6.77 -11.72 -0.98
C GLY A 85 -5.34 -12.21 -0.68
N ASN A 86 -4.96 -13.37 -1.18
CA ASN A 86 -3.61 -13.93 -1.00
C ASN A 86 -2.61 -13.50 -2.10
N LYS A 87 -2.95 -12.53 -2.91
CA LYS A 87 -2.07 -11.99 -3.94
C LYS A 87 -1.73 -10.54 -3.65
N ALA A 88 -0.50 -10.15 -3.90
CA ALA A 88 -0.08 -8.76 -3.87
C ALA A 88 0.28 -8.29 -5.27
N TYR A 89 0.02 -7.03 -5.55
CA TYR A 89 0.30 -6.40 -6.83
C TYR A 89 1.28 -5.25 -6.61
N ILE A 90 2.38 -5.28 -7.36
CA ILE A 90 3.55 -4.43 -7.14
C ILE A 90 3.96 -3.76 -8.45
N GLY A 91 4.27 -2.48 -8.40
CA GLY A 91 4.77 -1.74 -9.54
C GLY A 91 5.24 -0.32 -9.19
N PHE A 92 5.55 0.44 -10.22
CA PHE A 92 5.94 1.84 -10.12
C PHE A 92 7.27 2.05 -9.35
N GLY A 93 7.45 3.26 -8.82
CA GLY A 93 8.69 3.65 -8.17
C GLY A 93 9.76 4.08 -9.18
N SER A 94 10.98 4.22 -8.69
CA SER A 94 12.15 4.49 -9.52
C SER A 94 13.23 3.43 -9.30
N THR A 95 14.07 3.22 -10.31
CA THR A 95 15.26 2.40 -10.22
C THR A 95 16.47 3.25 -9.81
N SER A 96 17.57 2.61 -9.43
CA SER A 96 18.81 3.31 -9.01
C SER A 96 19.41 4.20 -10.10
N ASN A 97 19.10 3.94 -11.38
CA ASN A 97 19.50 4.76 -12.52
C ASN A 97 18.46 5.83 -12.92
N GLY A 98 17.43 6.05 -12.08
CA GLY A 98 16.45 7.12 -12.26
C GLY A 98 15.34 6.84 -13.28
N GLN A 99 15.18 5.61 -13.72
CA GLN A 99 14.06 5.22 -14.58
C GLN A 99 12.79 5.01 -13.77
N TYR A 100 11.64 5.19 -14.40
CA TYR A 100 10.31 4.95 -13.83
C TYR A 100 9.64 3.77 -14.54
N PRO A 101 9.83 2.54 -14.07
CA PRO A 101 9.30 1.35 -14.71
C PRO A 101 7.78 1.33 -14.75
N VAL A 102 7.22 0.70 -15.78
CA VAL A 102 5.78 0.49 -15.97
C VAL A 102 5.39 -0.99 -15.87
N ASP A 103 6.35 -1.87 -15.58
CA ASP A 103 6.08 -3.28 -15.35
C ASP A 103 5.21 -3.47 -14.10
N TRP A 104 4.35 -4.46 -14.17
CA TRP A 104 3.36 -4.77 -13.16
C TRP A 104 3.46 -6.24 -12.78
N TRP A 105 3.51 -6.52 -11.49
CA TRP A 105 3.78 -7.85 -10.97
C TRP A 105 2.74 -8.29 -9.96
N GLU A 106 2.32 -9.55 -10.08
CA GLU A 106 1.53 -10.25 -9.09
C GLU A 106 2.47 -11.16 -8.29
N TYR A 107 2.38 -11.11 -6.98
CA TYR A 107 3.06 -12.01 -6.07
C TYR A 107 2.04 -12.87 -5.35
N ASP A 108 2.13 -14.19 -5.51
CA ASP A 108 1.34 -15.17 -4.76
C ASP A 108 1.99 -15.39 -3.39
N MET A 109 1.41 -14.81 -2.34
CA MET A 109 1.94 -14.84 -0.97
C MET A 109 1.92 -16.24 -0.35
N ALA A 110 1.07 -17.15 -0.84
CA ALA A 110 0.97 -18.52 -0.32
C ALA A 110 2.03 -19.45 -0.91
N ASN A 111 2.37 -19.24 -2.18
CA ASN A 111 3.25 -20.13 -2.94
C ASN A 111 4.64 -19.54 -3.21
N ASP A 112 4.89 -18.30 -2.83
CA ASP A 112 6.13 -17.57 -3.12
C ASP A 112 6.45 -17.52 -4.62
N VAL A 113 5.46 -17.14 -5.43
CA VAL A 113 5.57 -17.12 -6.89
C VAL A 113 5.27 -15.75 -7.45
N TRP A 114 6.16 -15.27 -8.31
CA TRP A 114 6.02 -14.03 -9.06
C TRP A 114 5.48 -14.27 -10.47
N ASN A 115 4.49 -13.48 -10.87
CA ASN A 115 3.92 -13.50 -12.21
C ASN A 115 3.93 -12.08 -12.79
N GLN A 116 4.58 -11.88 -13.91
CA GLN A 116 4.48 -10.62 -14.62
C GLN A 116 3.08 -10.49 -15.23
N LYS A 117 2.48 -9.34 -15.06
CA LYS A 117 1.15 -8.97 -15.56
C LYS A 117 1.28 -7.97 -16.69
N SER A 118 0.15 -7.58 -17.27
CA SER A 118 0.10 -6.54 -18.30
C SER A 118 0.70 -5.24 -17.79
N ASN A 119 1.69 -4.71 -18.50
CA ASN A 119 2.34 -3.47 -18.12
C ASN A 119 1.32 -2.33 -18.02
N PHE A 120 1.60 -1.40 -17.13
CA PHE A 120 0.83 -0.18 -17.02
C PHE A 120 0.94 0.64 -18.30
N PRO A 121 -0.17 1.07 -18.92
CA PRO A 121 -0.15 1.74 -20.22
C PRO A 121 0.14 3.25 -20.18
N GLY A 122 0.16 3.84 -18.98
CA GLY A 122 0.46 5.27 -18.79
C GLY A 122 1.91 5.55 -18.44
N ASP A 123 2.18 6.76 -17.96
CA ASP A 123 3.52 7.19 -17.58
C ASP A 123 4.03 6.52 -16.32
N GLY A 124 5.26 6.02 -16.36
CA GLY A 124 5.96 5.51 -15.18
C GLY A 124 6.12 6.61 -14.12
N ARG A 125 5.98 6.26 -12.84
CA ARG A 125 5.92 7.19 -11.72
C ARG A 125 6.40 6.60 -10.41
N GLN A 126 6.76 7.48 -9.51
CA GLN A 126 7.02 7.17 -8.10
C GLN A 126 5.94 7.82 -7.21
N HIS A 127 5.77 7.31 -5.99
CA HIS A 127 4.82 7.83 -5.01
C HIS A 127 3.35 7.97 -5.51
N PRO A 128 2.79 6.99 -6.25
CA PRO A 128 1.38 7.01 -6.57
C PRO A 128 0.50 6.73 -5.34
N ALA A 129 -0.79 7.04 -5.42
CA ALA A 129 -1.80 6.37 -4.61
C ALA A 129 -2.09 4.98 -5.19
N MET A 130 -2.31 3.99 -4.33
CA MET A 130 -2.74 2.65 -4.73
C MET A 130 -3.79 2.13 -3.74
N ILE A 131 -5.02 1.96 -4.19
CA ILE A 131 -6.18 1.67 -3.34
C ILE A 131 -6.91 0.44 -3.87
N VAL A 132 -7.25 -0.49 -2.98
CA VAL A 132 -8.10 -1.63 -3.33
C VAL A 132 -9.56 -1.31 -2.97
N VAL A 133 -10.45 -1.44 -3.95
CA VAL A 133 -11.91 -1.35 -3.77
C VAL A 133 -12.55 -2.44 -4.61
N ASN A 134 -13.41 -3.27 -4.02
CA ASN A 134 -14.14 -4.34 -4.72
C ASN A 134 -13.27 -5.26 -5.59
N ASN A 135 -12.13 -5.70 -5.04
CA ASN A 135 -11.14 -6.54 -5.74
C ASN A 135 -10.56 -5.91 -7.01
N LYS A 136 -10.64 -4.62 -7.16
CA LYS A 136 -9.94 -3.85 -8.19
C LYS A 136 -8.92 -2.92 -7.54
N ILE A 137 -7.87 -2.61 -8.28
CA ILE A 137 -6.82 -1.71 -7.82
C ILE A 137 -6.98 -0.38 -8.55
N TYR A 138 -7.14 0.69 -7.80
CA TYR A 138 -7.17 2.05 -8.31
C TYR A 138 -5.82 2.70 -8.04
N MET A 139 -5.21 3.22 -9.09
CA MET A 139 -3.92 3.88 -9.04
C MET A 139 -4.00 5.25 -9.69
N GLY A 140 -3.37 6.23 -9.07
CA GLY A 140 -3.30 7.58 -9.63
C GLY A 140 -2.31 8.47 -8.90
N CYS A 141 -2.20 9.69 -9.35
CA CYS A 141 -1.22 10.64 -8.83
C CYS A 141 0.22 10.12 -8.98
N GLY A 142 1.12 10.60 -8.13
CA GLY A 142 2.54 10.29 -8.24
C GLY A 142 3.28 11.33 -9.07
N GLY A 143 4.55 11.09 -9.32
CA GLY A 143 5.36 11.98 -10.14
C GLY A 143 6.53 11.27 -10.80
N ASN A 144 7.12 11.91 -11.79
CA ASN A 144 8.32 11.46 -12.48
C ASN A 144 9.21 12.66 -12.82
N GLY A 145 10.20 12.47 -13.68
CA GLY A 145 11.11 13.55 -14.09
C GLY A 145 10.44 14.75 -14.79
N ASN A 146 9.20 14.60 -15.24
CA ASN A 146 8.44 15.66 -15.92
C ASN A 146 7.51 16.44 -14.96
N GLY A 147 7.31 15.95 -13.74
CA GLY A 147 6.45 16.61 -12.74
C GLY A 147 5.47 15.66 -12.05
N ASN A 148 4.48 16.25 -11.40
CA ASN A 148 3.39 15.52 -10.77
C ASN A 148 2.35 15.08 -11.80
N LEU A 149 1.60 14.05 -11.47
CA LEU A 149 0.56 13.44 -12.30
C LEU A 149 -0.78 13.47 -11.57
N GLY A 150 -1.88 13.54 -12.33
CA GLY A 150 -3.24 13.59 -11.81
C GLY A 150 -4.18 12.55 -12.41
N ASP A 151 -3.67 11.76 -13.37
CA ASP A 151 -4.44 10.71 -14.03
C ASP A 151 -4.77 9.56 -13.08
N TRP A 152 -5.89 8.90 -13.33
CA TRP A 152 -6.36 7.75 -12.56
C TRP A 152 -6.66 6.56 -13.44
N TRP A 153 -6.38 5.37 -12.89
CA TRP A 153 -6.51 4.10 -13.57
C TRP A 153 -7.11 3.05 -12.65
N GLU A 154 -7.88 2.16 -13.23
CA GLU A 154 -8.41 0.94 -12.61
C GLU A 154 -7.70 -0.26 -13.23
N TYR A 155 -7.18 -1.13 -12.39
CA TYR A 155 -6.69 -2.44 -12.79
C TYR A 155 -7.64 -3.52 -12.29
N ASP A 156 -8.15 -4.32 -13.22
CA ASP A 156 -8.98 -5.47 -12.91
C ASP A 156 -8.10 -6.71 -12.77
N VAL A 157 -8.01 -7.24 -11.55
CA VAL A 157 -7.13 -8.38 -11.23
C VAL A 157 -7.56 -9.70 -11.88
N LEU A 158 -8.84 -9.81 -12.29
CA LEU A 158 -9.36 -11.02 -12.91
C LEU A 158 -9.07 -11.07 -14.40
N THR A 159 -9.12 -9.94 -15.07
CA THR A 159 -8.96 -9.84 -16.52
C THR A 159 -7.57 -9.38 -16.97
N ASP A 160 -6.74 -8.91 -16.02
CA ASP A 160 -5.40 -8.35 -16.30
C ASP A 160 -5.47 -7.12 -17.22
N ILE A 161 -6.46 -6.25 -17.01
CA ILE A 161 -6.72 -5.09 -17.87
C ILE A 161 -6.65 -3.80 -17.07
N TRP A 162 -5.93 -2.81 -17.61
CA TRP A 162 -5.92 -1.43 -17.16
C TRP A 162 -6.96 -0.60 -17.90
N ILE A 163 -7.73 0.22 -17.18
CA ILE A 163 -8.72 1.14 -17.75
C ILE A 163 -8.48 2.53 -17.15
N GLN A 164 -8.26 3.51 -18.02
CA GLN A 164 -8.14 4.90 -17.58
C GLN A 164 -9.50 5.41 -17.08
N LYS A 165 -9.49 6.11 -15.97
CA LYS A 165 -10.64 6.79 -15.36
C LYS A 165 -10.51 8.29 -15.54
N SER A 166 -11.48 9.03 -15.07
CA SER A 166 -11.38 10.50 -14.99
C SER A 166 -10.26 10.93 -14.07
N ASP A 167 -9.54 11.95 -14.49
CA ASP A 167 -8.45 12.52 -13.71
C ASP A 167 -8.94 13.08 -12.37
N LEU A 168 -8.00 13.25 -11.43
CA LEU A 168 -8.29 13.91 -10.17
C LEU A 168 -8.80 15.34 -10.43
N ILE A 169 -9.91 15.71 -9.77
CA ILE A 169 -10.48 17.06 -9.88
C ILE A 169 -9.64 18.14 -9.17
N ALA A 170 -8.67 17.73 -8.37
CA ALA A 170 -7.72 18.63 -7.68
C ALA A 170 -6.39 18.68 -8.45
N ASN A 171 -5.47 19.55 -7.99
CA ASN A 171 -4.13 19.65 -8.60
C ASN A 171 -3.39 18.34 -8.59
N GLU A 172 -2.59 18.10 -9.61
CA GLU A 172 -1.63 17.01 -9.71
C GLU A 172 -0.72 16.95 -8.49
N ARG A 173 -0.43 15.75 -8.01
CA ARG A 173 0.33 15.56 -6.76
C ARG A 173 1.07 14.23 -6.71
N HIS A 174 2.16 14.20 -5.95
CA HIS A 174 2.84 12.98 -5.57
C HIS A 174 2.77 12.78 -4.05
N HIS A 175 2.98 11.55 -3.61
CA HIS A 175 2.97 11.18 -2.20
C HIS A 175 1.63 11.52 -1.48
N PRO A 176 0.48 11.30 -2.11
CA PRO A 176 -0.80 11.58 -1.47
C PRO A 176 -1.05 10.60 -0.32
N PHE A 177 -1.90 10.98 0.62
CA PHE A 177 -2.55 10.05 1.53
C PHE A 177 -3.80 9.49 0.89
N TYR A 178 -4.06 8.21 1.12
CA TYR A 178 -5.18 7.53 0.50
C TYR A 178 -5.67 6.34 1.34
N PHE A 179 -6.94 6.01 1.20
CA PHE A 179 -7.56 4.83 1.82
C PHE A 179 -8.86 4.47 1.11
N GLY A 180 -9.32 3.22 1.29
CA GLY A 180 -10.63 2.75 0.84
C GLY A 180 -11.60 2.63 2.00
N ILE A 181 -12.87 3.00 1.81
CA ILE A 181 -13.97 2.72 2.74
C ILE A 181 -15.19 2.28 1.93
N GLY A 182 -15.64 1.05 2.15
CA GLY A 182 -16.73 0.45 1.38
C GLY A 182 -16.41 0.47 -0.12
N ASP A 183 -17.28 1.07 -0.91
CA ASP A 183 -17.17 1.15 -2.38
C ASP A 183 -16.41 2.40 -2.87
N TYR A 184 -15.78 3.14 -1.97
CA TYR A 184 -15.16 4.42 -2.28
C TYR A 184 -13.67 4.44 -2.02
N ALA A 185 -12.92 5.09 -2.93
CA ALA A 185 -11.53 5.46 -2.75
C ALA A 185 -11.43 6.94 -2.36
N TYR A 186 -10.62 7.23 -1.35
CA TYR A 186 -10.36 8.58 -0.87
C TYR A 186 -8.90 8.91 -1.09
N VAL A 187 -8.63 10.09 -1.62
CA VAL A 187 -7.28 10.59 -1.87
C VAL A 187 -7.20 12.09 -1.55
N GLY A 188 -6.08 12.50 -0.97
CA GLY A 188 -5.86 13.91 -0.63
C GLY A 188 -4.44 14.16 -0.13
N PHE A 189 -4.18 15.39 0.26
CA PHE A 189 -2.88 15.81 0.78
C PHE A 189 -1.72 15.54 -0.21
N GLY A 190 -0.52 15.29 0.31
CA GLY A 190 0.68 15.10 -0.50
C GLY A 190 1.25 16.42 -1.00
N HIS A 191 2.14 16.33 -1.97
CA HIS A 191 2.83 17.49 -2.55
C HIS A 191 2.24 17.80 -3.92
N GLY A 192 1.52 18.93 -4.00
CA GLY A 192 0.90 19.40 -5.25
C GLY A 192 1.87 20.14 -6.16
N SER A 193 1.50 20.30 -7.43
CA SER A 193 2.24 21.07 -8.44
C SER A 193 2.01 22.58 -8.34
N ASN A 194 1.74 23.13 -7.19
CA ASN A 194 1.47 24.57 -7.11
C ASN A 194 2.76 25.39 -7.03
N PRO A 195 2.99 26.36 -7.93
CA PRO A 195 4.20 27.18 -7.97
C PRO A 195 4.29 28.27 -6.90
N GLY A 196 3.41 28.29 -5.90
CA GLY A 196 3.42 29.31 -4.84
C GLY A 196 4.20 28.91 -3.59
N PRO A 197 4.95 29.82 -2.93
CA PRO A 197 5.59 29.51 -1.66
C PRO A 197 4.53 29.22 -0.60
N GLY A 198 4.57 27.99 -0.05
CA GLY A 198 3.69 27.59 1.05
C GLY A 198 2.36 26.93 0.66
N SER A 199 2.15 26.57 -0.58
CA SER A 199 0.91 25.90 -0.98
C SER A 199 0.93 24.40 -0.65
N ASN A 200 0.61 24.08 0.59
CA ASN A 200 0.03 22.79 0.91
C ASN A 200 -1.40 22.83 0.36
N SER A 201 -1.60 22.35 -0.87
CA SER A 201 -2.96 22.24 -1.42
C SER A 201 -3.69 21.15 -0.67
N THR A 202 -4.63 21.57 0.16
CA THR A 202 -5.65 20.70 0.74
C THR A 202 -6.61 20.22 -0.33
#